data_e5e59573bb86ec6ef46638d8c232a21b
#
_entry.id   e5e59573bb86ec6ef46638d8c232a21b
#
_cell.length_a   1.000
_cell.length_b   1.000
_cell.length_c   1.000
_cell.angle_alpha   90.00
_cell.angle_beta   90.00
_cell.angle_gamma   90.00
#
_symmetry.space_group_name_H-M   'P 1'
#
loop_
_entity.id
_entity.type
_entity.pdbx_description
1 polymer ?
#
loop_
_entity_poly.entity_id
_entity_poly.type
_entity_poly.pdbx_seq_one_letter_code
_entity_poly.pdbx_strand_id
1 'polypeptide(L)'
;MLLDVLVVLIVVAVVVWLLLAPLRRGEAERRVGEESAERAELEALKEAKYREIRDAELDHRTGKLSDADWHVQDRALRREAMDILRRLDELEHAGPPG
;
A
#
# COMPACT_ATOMS: atom_id res chain seq x y z
N MET A 1 31.86 32.70 32.84
CA MET A 1 30.72 33.22 32.09
C MET A 1 30.60 32.64 30.70
N LEU A 2 31.59 32.71 29.84
CA LEU A 2 31.55 32.12 28.52
C LEU A 2 31.38 30.57 28.56
N LEU A 3 32.02 29.93 29.52
CA LEU A 3 31.96 28.49 29.69
C LEU A 3 30.56 28.04 30.13
N ASP A 4 29.91 28.80 31.01
CA ASP A 4 28.57 28.52 31.48
C ASP A 4 27.54 28.68 30.34
N VAL A 5 27.68 29.73 29.55
CA VAL A 5 26.81 29.97 28.38
C VAL A 5 26.98 28.86 27.37
N LEU A 6 28.21 28.41 27.13
CA LEU A 6 28.50 27.30 26.20
C LEU A 6 27.84 25.99 26.65
N VAL A 7 27.94 25.70 27.97
CA VAL A 7 27.32 24.49 28.54
C VAL A 7 25.79 24.53 28.36
N VAL A 8 25.18 25.66 28.66
CA VAL A 8 23.72 25.84 28.49
C VAL A 8 23.31 25.65 27.04
N LEU A 9 24.06 26.22 26.10
CA LEU A 9 23.78 26.06 24.66
C LEU A 9 23.88 24.59 24.21
N ILE A 10 24.88 23.89 24.70
CA ILE A 10 25.04 22.44 24.36
C ILE A 10 23.87 21.63 24.93
N VAL A 11 23.48 21.88 26.17
CA VAL A 11 22.34 21.17 26.79
C VAL A 11 21.05 21.45 26.03
N VAL A 12 20.78 22.70 25.68
CA VAL A 12 19.61 23.07 24.89
C VAL A 12 19.64 22.38 23.52
N ALA A 13 20.78 22.38 22.83
CA ALA A 13 20.94 21.74 21.55
C ALA A 13 20.67 20.22 21.62
N VAL A 14 21.17 19.56 22.66
CA VAL A 14 20.94 18.12 22.88
C VAL A 14 19.46 17.85 23.14
N VAL A 15 18.80 18.65 23.99
CA VAL A 15 17.38 18.50 24.29
C VAL A 15 16.54 18.69 23.03
N VAL A 16 16.81 19.74 22.26
CA VAL A 16 16.10 19.99 20.99
C VAL A 16 16.32 18.82 20.01
N TRP A 17 17.54 18.33 19.91
CA TRP A 17 17.84 17.18 19.04
C TRP A 17 17.08 15.93 19.48
N LEU A 18 17.02 15.64 20.77
CA LEU A 18 16.28 14.50 21.31
C LEU A 18 14.77 14.61 21.07
N LEU A 19 14.22 15.85 21.16
CA LEU A 19 12.80 16.09 20.91
C LEU A 19 12.45 15.99 19.42
N LEU A 20 13.35 16.38 18.52
CA LEU A 20 13.14 16.32 17.07
C LEU A 20 13.38 14.93 16.49
N ALA A 21 14.25 14.11 17.09
CA ALA A 21 14.56 12.78 16.61
C ALA A 21 13.32 11.85 16.51
N PRO A 22 12.40 11.81 17.53
CA PRO A 22 11.18 11.03 17.43
C PRO A 22 10.25 11.48 16.30
N LEU A 23 10.18 12.76 15.98
CA LEU A 23 9.35 13.28 14.89
C LEU A 23 9.81 12.78 13.52
N ARG A 24 11.13 12.67 13.31
CA ARG A 24 11.70 12.14 12.09
C ARG A 24 11.41 10.65 11.93
N ARG A 25 11.53 9.89 13.02
CA ARG A 25 11.18 8.46 13.04
C ARG A 25 9.70 8.23 12.78
N GLY A 26 8.84 9.09 13.34
CA GLY A 26 7.40 9.01 13.14
C GLY A 26 6.99 9.17 11.68
N GLU A 27 7.65 10.03 10.92
CA GLU A 27 7.38 10.19 9.49
C GLU A 27 7.77 8.94 8.70
N ALA A 28 8.94 8.35 8.97
CA ALA A 28 9.38 7.13 8.30
C ALA A 28 8.46 5.95 8.61
N GLU A 29 8.08 5.77 9.87
CA GLU A 29 7.14 4.73 10.29
C GLU A 29 5.76 4.93 9.65
N ARG A 30 5.31 6.18 9.55
CA ARG A 30 4.03 6.52 8.94
C ARG A 30 4.02 6.18 7.45
N ARG A 31 5.09 6.46 6.71
CA ARG A 31 5.23 6.12 5.30
C ARG A 31 5.22 4.61 5.08
N VAL A 32 5.96 3.86 5.88
CA VAL A 32 5.97 2.40 5.82
C VAL A 32 4.58 1.84 6.13
N GLY A 33 3.89 2.40 7.12
CA GLY A 33 2.52 2.01 7.46
C GLY A 33 1.54 2.29 6.32
N GLU A 34 1.65 3.45 5.66
CA GLU A 34 0.81 3.81 4.52
C GLU A 34 1.04 2.88 3.32
N GLU A 35 2.29 2.58 2.99
CA GLU A 35 2.64 1.63 1.92
C GLU A 35 2.14 0.23 2.22
N SER A 36 2.26 -0.24 3.46
CA SER A 36 1.75 -1.54 3.89
C SER A 36 0.22 -1.60 3.84
N ALA A 37 -0.46 -0.53 4.23
CA ALA A 37 -1.91 -0.43 4.16
C ALA A 37 -2.39 -0.43 2.71
N GLU A 38 -1.73 0.30 1.82
CA GLU A 38 -2.04 0.33 0.39
C GLU A 38 -1.87 -1.05 -0.24
N ARG A 39 -0.79 -1.75 0.08
CA ARG A 39 -0.55 -3.11 -0.41
C ARG A 39 -1.63 -4.08 0.07
N ALA A 40 -2.00 -4.03 1.36
CA ALA A 40 -3.05 -4.87 1.92
C ALA A 40 -4.39 -4.61 1.26
N GLU A 41 -4.72 -3.35 0.99
CA GLU A 41 -5.94 -2.96 0.29
C GLU A 41 -5.96 -3.51 -1.15
N LEU A 42 -4.85 -3.39 -1.88
CA LEU A 42 -4.73 -3.90 -3.24
C LEU A 42 -4.81 -5.43 -3.28
N GLU A 43 -4.22 -6.13 -2.32
CA GLU A 43 -4.34 -7.60 -2.21
C GLU A 43 -5.78 -8.03 -1.93
N ALA A 44 -6.49 -7.31 -1.07
CA ALA A 44 -7.90 -7.57 -0.80
C ALA A 44 -8.76 -7.35 -2.05
N LEU A 45 -8.49 -6.29 -2.81
CA LEU A 45 -9.16 -6.02 -4.09
C LEU A 45 -8.85 -7.12 -5.12
N LYS A 46 -7.61 -7.58 -5.20
CA LYS A 46 -7.22 -8.69 -6.07
C LYS A 46 -8.01 -9.96 -5.76
N GLU A 47 -8.10 -10.33 -4.50
CA GLU A 47 -8.86 -11.51 -4.08
C GLU A 47 -10.35 -11.36 -4.36
N ALA A 48 -10.90 -10.15 -4.15
CA ALA A 48 -12.29 -9.85 -4.47
C ALA A 48 -12.57 -10.03 -5.97
N LYS A 49 -11.66 -9.55 -6.83
CA LYS A 49 -11.79 -9.71 -8.28
C LYS A 49 -11.71 -11.17 -8.71
N TYR A 50 -10.80 -11.94 -8.14
CA TYR A 50 -10.72 -13.38 -8.43
C TYR A 50 -11.97 -14.13 -8.00
N ARG A 51 -12.59 -13.73 -6.89
CA ARG A 51 -13.86 -14.29 -6.44
C ARG A 51 -14.98 -13.94 -7.42
N GLU A 52 -15.06 -12.70 -7.87
CA GLU A 52 -16.04 -12.27 -8.89
C GLU A 52 -15.87 -13.06 -10.19
N ILE A 53 -14.63 -13.31 -10.63
CA ILE A 53 -14.35 -14.11 -11.83
C ILE A 53 -14.86 -15.53 -11.65
N ARG A 54 -14.62 -16.15 -10.49
CA ARG A 54 -15.11 -17.50 -10.18
C ARG A 54 -16.62 -17.57 -10.14
N ASP A 55 -17.26 -16.56 -9.53
CA ASP A 55 -18.72 -16.46 -9.44
C ASP A 55 -19.33 -16.33 -10.82
N ALA A 56 -18.73 -15.51 -11.69
CA ALA A 56 -19.18 -15.36 -13.08
C ALA A 56 -19.06 -16.66 -13.88
N GLU A 57 -17.96 -17.40 -13.70
CA GLU A 57 -17.78 -18.71 -14.31
C GLU A 57 -18.83 -19.71 -13.84
N LEU A 58 -19.14 -19.72 -12.54
CA LEU A 58 -20.17 -20.58 -11.98
C LEU A 58 -21.56 -20.22 -12.54
N ASP A 59 -21.88 -18.93 -12.61
CA ASP A 59 -23.13 -18.46 -13.18
C ASP A 59 -23.25 -18.82 -14.66
N HIS A 60 -22.17 -18.78 -15.40
CA HIS A 60 -22.12 -19.21 -16.79
C HIS A 60 -22.36 -20.71 -16.91
N ARG A 61 -21.72 -21.54 -16.08
CA ARG A 61 -21.88 -22.99 -16.08
C ARG A 61 -23.28 -23.44 -15.69
N THR A 62 -23.93 -22.69 -14.79
CA THR A 62 -25.29 -23.02 -14.33
C THR A 62 -26.39 -22.43 -15.20
N GLY A 63 -26.02 -21.73 -16.27
CA GLY A 63 -26.97 -21.15 -17.23
C GLY A 63 -27.59 -19.85 -16.78
N LYS A 64 -27.17 -19.26 -15.67
CA LYS A 64 -27.68 -17.96 -15.19
C LYS A 64 -27.15 -16.80 -16.00
N LEU A 65 -26.01 -16.98 -16.65
CA LEU A 65 -25.32 -15.95 -17.43
C LEU A 65 -25.11 -16.47 -18.86
N SER A 66 -25.52 -15.69 -19.86
CA SER A 66 -25.34 -16.06 -21.27
C SER A 66 -23.85 -15.99 -21.66
N ASP A 67 -23.49 -16.68 -22.74
CA ASP A 67 -22.12 -16.68 -23.26
C ASP A 67 -21.65 -15.26 -23.58
N ALA A 68 -22.48 -14.46 -24.23
CA ALA A 68 -22.14 -13.08 -24.59
C ALA A 68 -21.90 -12.21 -23.34
N ASP A 69 -22.81 -12.28 -22.37
CA ASP A 69 -22.68 -11.53 -21.12
C ASP A 69 -21.48 -11.99 -20.30
N TRP A 70 -21.23 -13.32 -20.26
CA TRP A 70 -20.06 -13.87 -19.58
C TRP A 70 -18.76 -13.35 -20.19
N HIS A 71 -18.64 -13.33 -21.52
CA HIS A 71 -17.43 -12.81 -22.18
C HIS A 71 -17.18 -11.35 -21.85
N VAL A 72 -18.22 -10.52 -21.81
CA VAL A 72 -18.09 -9.09 -21.45
C VAL A 72 -17.63 -8.93 -20.01
N GLN A 73 -18.26 -9.64 -19.08
CA GLN A 73 -17.89 -9.58 -17.66
C GLN A 73 -16.49 -10.13 -17.42
N ASP A 74 -16.13 -11.26 -18.04
CA ASP A 74 -14.84 -11.88 -17.90
C ASP A 74 -13.71 -10.93 -18.35
N ARG A 75 -13.88 -10.28 -19.50
CA ARG A 75 -12.90 -9.30 -19.99
C ARG A 75 -12.74 -8.12 -19.05
N ALA A 76 -13.86 -7.58 -18.55
CA ALA A 76 -13.83 -6.45 -17.64
C ALA A 76 -13.15 -6.82 -16.32
N LEU A 77 -13.51 -7.94 -15.73
CA LEU A 77 -12.93 -8.41 -14.47
C LEU A 77 -11.43 -8.73 -14.61
N ARG A 78 -11.04 -9.35 -15.70
CA ARG A 78 -9.62 -9.65 -15.97
C ARG A 78 -8.80 -8.39 -16.18
N ARG A 79 -9.36 -7.39 -16.85
CA ARG A 79 -8.71 -6.09 -17.02
C ARG A 79 -8.50 -5.40 -15.68
N GLU A 80 -9.52 -5.39 -14.83
CA GLU A 80 -9.44 -4.82 -13.49
C GLU A 80 -8.41 -5.56 -12.63
N ALA A 81 -8.41 -6.89 -12.69
CA ALA A 81 -7.42 -7.71 -11.98
C ALA A 81 -5.99 -7.41 -12.45
N MET A 82 -5.79 -7.24 -13.76
CA MET A 82 -4.47 -6.89 -14.31
C MET A 82 -4.00 -5.51 -13.85
N ASP A 83 -4.90 -4.54 -13.76
CA ASP A 83 -4.57 -3.21 -13.23
C ASP A 83 -4.14 -3.28 -11.77
N ILE A 84 -4.82 -4.09 -10.97
CA ILE A 84 -4.46 -4.30 -9.55
C ILE A 84 -3.09 -4.97 -9.44
N LEU A 85 -2.83 -6.00 -10.24
CA LEU A 85 -1.53 -6.68 -10.26
C LEU A 85 -0.40 -5.76 -10.68
N ARG A 86 -0.66 -4.87 -11.63
CA ARG A 86 0.31 -3.86 -12.06
C ARG A 86 0.67 -2.91 -10.92
N ARG A 87 -0.32 -2.43 -10.17
CA ARG A 87 -0.10 -1.56 -9.01
C ARG A 87 0.67 -2.27 -7.91
N LEU A 88 0.37 -3.54 -7.64
CA LEU A 88 1.12 -4.35 -6.68
C LEU A 88 2.57 -4.52 -7.12
N ASP A 89 2.81 -4.76 -8.40
CA ASP A 89 4.14 -4.87 -8.98
C ASP A 89 4.92 -3.56 -8.84
N GLU A 90 4.28 -2.43 -9.12
CA GLU A 90 4.88 -1.10 -8.94
C GLU A 90 5.29 -0.86 -7.48
N LEU A 91 4.46 -1.27 -6.51
CA LEU A 91 4.78 -1.14 -5.09
C LEU A 91 5.97 -2.02 -4.69
N GLU A 92 6.11 -3.22 -5.25
CA GLU A 92 7.26 -4.08 -5.01
C GLU A 92 8.54 -3.48 -5.57
N HIS A 93 8.48 -2.89 -6.76
CA HIS A 93 9.64 -2.29 -7.43
C HIS A 93 10.01 -0.91 -6.87
N ALA A 94 9.08 -0.23 -6.23
CA ALA A 94 9.31 1.06 -5.57
C ALA A 94 10.00 0.92 -4.21
N GLY A 95 10.10 -0.31 -3.67
CA GLY A 95 10.81 -0.57 -2.43
C GLY A 95 12.31 -0.32 -2.57
N PRO A 96 13.03 -0.03 -1.47
CA PRO A 96 14.48 0.13 -1.54
C PRO A 96 15.13 -1.15 -2.05
N PRO A 97 16.16 -1.04 -2.92
CA PRO A 97 16.91 -2.21 -3.37
C PRO A 97 17.57 -2.85 -2.15
N GLY A 98 17.06 -3.95 -1.72
CA GLY A 98 17.49 -4.60 -0.50
C GLY A 98 18.35 -5.76 -0.73
#